data_95cf6a18a8eedefa13bb38b437e9533b
#
_entry.id   95cf6a18a8eedefa13bb38b437e9533b
#
_cell.length_a   1.000
_cell.length_b   1.000
_cell.length_c   1.000
_cell.angle_alpha   90.00
_cell.angle_beta   90.00
_cell.angle_gamma   90.00
#
_symmetry.space_group_name_H-M   'P 1'
#
loop_
_entity.id
_entity.type
_entity.pdbx_description
1 polymer ?
#
loop_
_entity_poly.entity_id
_entity_poly.type
_entity_poly.pdbx_seq_one_letter_code
_entity_poly.pdbx_strand_id
1 'polypeptide(L)'
;MSDWDLGELTALDKTQQTAALAAVNQQLESQTVEQRVAWALEHLPEQAVLSSSFGIQAAVSLHLVTRQRPDIPVILTDTGYLFPETYRFIDELTETLGLNLQIFRANTSPPGRRRATVSCGSRASRVLNAITNSTK
;
A
#
# COMPACT_ATOMS: atom_id res chain seq x y z
N MET A 1 -25.68 6.05 -6.75
CA MET A 1 -24.31 5.79 -6.26
C MET A 1 -24.49 5.09 -4.93
N SER A 2 -24.19 3.81 -4.86
CA SER A 2 -24.27 3.08 -3.59
C SER A 2 -23.08 3.53 -2.72
N ASP A 3 -23.39 4.07 -1.56
CA ASP A 3 -22.41 4.33 -0.48
C ASP A 3 -21.74 2.99 -0.14
N TRP A 4 -20.51 2.84 -0.63
CA TRP A 4 -19.70 1.68 -0.33
C TRP A 4 -18.86 1.97 0.90
N ASP A 5 -19.22 1.36 2.02
CA ASP A 5 -18.40 1.39 3.23
C ASP A 5 -17.74 0.01 3.42
N LEU A 6 -16.40 0.01 3.49
CA LEU A 6 -15.62 -1.19 3.81
C LEU A 6 -16.04 -1.80 5.17
N GLY A 7 -16.49 -0.99 6.11
CA GLY A 7 -17.03 -1.45 7.39
C GLY A 7 -18.33 -2.24 7.25
N GLU A 8 -19.24 -1.80 6.39
CA GLU A 8 -20.48 -2.50 6.11
C GLU A 8 -20.24 -3.85 5.40
N LEU A 9 -19.25 -3.88 4.48
CA LEU A 9 -18.88 -5.11 3.80
C LEU A 9 -18.45 -6.22 4.77
N THR A 10 -17.70 -5.88 5.81
CA THR A 10 -17.22 -6.85 6.81
C THR A 10 -18.34 -7.39 7.70
N ALA A 11 -19.47 -6.70 7.80
CA ALA A 11 -20.64 -7.12 8.57
C ALA A 11 -21.56 -8.10 7.80
N LEU A 12 -21.38 -8.22 6.47
CA LEU A 12 -22.17 -9.12 5.64
C LEU A 12 -21.70 -10.58 5.76
N ASP A 13 -22.60 -11.52 5.50
CA ASP A 13 -22.20 -12.91 5.35
C ASP A 13 -21.36 -13.12 4.07
N LYS A 14 -20.65 -14.26 4.00
CA LYS A 14 -19.71 -14.54 2.90
C LYS A 14 -20.38 -14.54 1.52
N THR A 15 -21.62 -14.93 1.41
CA THR A 15 -22.37 -14.98 0.16
C THR A 15 -22.72 -13.57 -0.31
N GLN A 16 -23.21 -12.74 0.63
CA GLN A 16 -23.54 -11.34 0.39
C GLN A 16 -22.27 -10.53 0.05
N GLN A 17 -21.16 -10.76 0.76
CA GLN A 17 -19.85 -10.15 0.44
C GLN A 17 -19.42 -10.47 -0.99
N THR A 18 -19.52 -11.74 -1.40
CA THR A 18 -19.13 -12.16 -2.74
C THR A 18 -20.01 -11.49 -3.82
N ALA A 19 -21.30 -11.40 -3.61
CA ALA A 19 -22.22 -10.75 -4.54
C ALA A 19 -21.95 -9.24 -4.63
N ALA A 20 -21.73 -8.57 -3.50
CA ALA A 20 -21.41 -7.16 -3.45
C ALA A 20 -20.08 -6.83 -4.14
N LEU A 21 -19.03 -7.63 -3.89
CA LEU A 21 -17.73 -7.51 -4.56
C LEU A 21 -17.83 -7.72 -6.07
N ALA A 22 -18.63 -8.71 -6.52
CA ALA A 22 -18.85 -8.95 -7.94
C ALA A 22 -19.49 -7.76 -8.65
N ALA A 23 -20.51 -7.14 -8.02
CA ALA A 23 -21.17 -5.95 -8.55
C ALA A 23 -20.21 -4.77 -8.72
N VAL A 24 -19.39 -4.50 -7.69
CA VAL A 24 -18.39 -3.42 -7.75
C VAL A 24 -17.29 -3.71 -8.77
N ASN A 25 -16.79 -4.93 -8.83
CA ASN A 25 -15.80 -5.31 -9.83
C ASN A 25 -16.33 -5.10 -11.24
N GLN A 26 -17.58 -5.49 -11.52
CA GLN A 26 -18.22 -5.24 -12.81
C GLN A 26 -18.31 -3.75 -13.14
N GLN A 27 -18.65 -2.90 -12.16
CA GLN A 27 -18.66 -1.46 -12.31
C GLN A 27 -17.26 -0.92 -12.64
N LEU A 28 -16.24 -1.35 -11.87
CA LEU A 28 -14.87 -0.91 -12.05
C LEU A 28 -14.25 -1.38 -13.37
N GLU A 29 -14.64 -2.55 -13.89
CA GLU A 29 -14.19 -3.05 -15.19
C GLU A 29 -14.57 -2.14 -16.34
N SER A 30 -15.69 -1.46 -16.25
CA SER A 30 -16.16 -0.50 -17.27
C SER A 30 -15.47 0.87 -17.21
N GLN A 31 -14.71 1.15 -16.17
CA GLN A 31 -14.07 2.45 -15.92
C GLN A 31 -12.64 2.52 -16.45
N THR A 32 -12.18 3.75 -16.73
CA THR A 32 -10.77 4.01 -17.03
C THR A 32 -9.89 3.79 -15.78
N VAL A 33 -8.58 3.67 -15.99
CA VAL A 33 -7.63 3.48 -14.89
C VAL A 33 -7.70 4.64 -13.89
N GLU A 34 -7.79 5.88 -14.39
CA GLU A 34 -7.90 7.08 -13.57
C GLU A 34 -9.18 7.10 -12.73
N GLN A 35 -10.30 6.66 -13.32
CA GLN A 35 -11.58 6.57 -12.62
C GLN A 35 -11.56 5.51 -11.51
N ARG A 36 -10.89 4.36 -11.76
CA ARG A 36 -10.69 3.33 -10.74
C ARG A 36 -9.85 3.83 -9.57
N VAL A 37 -8.80 4.59 -9.85
CA VAL A 37 -7.97 5.21 -8.81
C VAL A 37 -8.77 6.24 -8.02
N ALA A 38 -9.54 7.11 -8.69
CA ALA A 38 -10.41 8.08 -8.04
C ALA A 38 -11.41 7.39 -7.11
N TRP A 39 -12.08 6.36 -7.62
CA TRP A 39 -13.01 5.55 -6.83
C TRP A 39 -12.35 4.94 -5.59
N ALA A 40 -11.16 4.35 -5.77
CA ALA A 40 -10.42 3.76 -4.65
C ALA A 40 -10.06 4.80 -3.58
N LEU A 41 -9.58 5.97 -3.98
CA LEU A 41 -9.20 7.05 -3.06
C LEU A 41 -10.40 7.66 -2.33
N GLU A 42 -11.58 7.68 -2.95
CA GLU A 42 -12.82 8.15 -2.35
C GLU A 42 -13.35 7.19 -1.27
N HIS A 43 -13.15 5.88 -1.46
CA HIS A 43 -13.66 4.84 -0.54
C HIS A 43 -12.63 4.36 0.49
N LEU A 44 -11.38 4.79 0.37
CA LEU A 44 -10.33 4.48 1.34
C LEU A 44 -10.33 5.49 2.50
N PRO A 45 -9.99 5.07 3.72
CA PRO A 45 -9.85 5.98 4.85
C PRO A 45 -8.78 7.05 4.58
N GLU A 46 -8.89 8.20 5.25
CA GLU A 46 -7.92 9.30 5.11
C GLU A 46 -6.48 8.87 5.43
N GLN A 47 -6.31 7.93 6.35
CA GLN A 47 -5.01 7.37 6.73
C GLN A 47 -4.48 6.32 5.74
N ALA A 48 -5.10 6.18 4.55
CA ALA A 48 -4.60 5.27 3.54
C ALA A 48 -3.19 5.63 3.09
N VAL A 49 -2.35 4.62 2.92
CA VAL A 49 -0.98 4.74 2.45
C VAL A 49 -0.77 3.92 1.19
N LEU A 50 0.16 4.32 0.35
CA LEU A 50 0.55 3.59 -0.85
C LEU A 50 1.86 2.84 -0.59
N SER A 51 1.84 1.52 -0.60
CA SER A 51 3.06 0.72 -0.50
C SER A 51 3.65 0.42 -1.87
N SER A 52 4.95 0.60 -2.04
CA SER A 52 5.64 0.32 -3.30
C SER A 52 6.98 -0.39 -3.07
N SER A 53 7.30 -1.35 -3.93
CA SER A 53 8.62 -1.96 -4.02
C SER A 53 9.54 -1.24 -5.02
N PHE A 54 9.07 -0.20 -5.68
CA PHE A 54 9.79 0.55 -6.72
C PHE A 54 10.33 -0.34 -7.86
N GLY A 55 9.60 -1.38 -8.23
CA GLY A 55 9.84 -2.07 -9.50
C GLY A 55 9.50 -1.17 -10.69
N ILE A 56 9.95 -1.53 -11.90
CA ILE A 56 9.76 -0.72 -13.12
C ILE A 56 8.29 -0.33 -13.35
N GLN A 57 7.37 -1.23 -13.08
CA GLN A 57 5.93 -0.97 -13.24
C GLN A 57 5.32 -0.08 -12.15
N ALA A 58 6.02 0.07 -11.02
CA ALA A 58 5.54 0.87 -9.90
C ALA A 58 5.40 2.36 -10.26
N ALA A 59 6.24 2.87 -11.17
CA ALA A 59 6.19 4.25 -11.63
C ALA A 59 4.79 4.65 -12.14
N VAL A 60 4.12 3.77 -12.88
CA VAL A 60 2.79 4.02 -13.41
C VAL A 60 1.76 4.15 -12.27
N SER A 61 1.77 3.20 -11.33
CA SER A 61 0.85 3.22 -10.19
C SER A 61 1.09 4.42 -9.29
N LEU A 62 2.36 4.74 -8.99
CA LEU A 62 2.74 5.92 -8.22
C LEU A 62 2.25 7.20 -8.89
N HIS A 63 2.50 7.35 -10.19
CA HIS A 63 2.05 8.51 -10.96
C HIS A 63 0.52 8.68 -10.96
N LEU A 64 -0.23 7.60 -11.21
CA LEU A 64 -1.69 7.63 -11.24
C LEU A 64 -2.30 8.03 -9.90
N VAL A 65 -1.77 7.52 -8.80
CA VAL A 65 -2.28 7.82 -7.46
C VAL A 65 -1.87 9.22 -7.01
N THR A 66 -0.60 9.59 -7.18
CA THR A 66 -0.09 10.90 -6.72
C THR A 66 -0.61 12.07 -7.54
N ARG A 67 -1.01 11.86 -8.80
CA ARG A 67 -1.74 12.90 -9.55
C ARG A 67 -3.07 13.28 -8.94
N GLN A 68 -3.75 12.35 -8.26
CA GLN A 68 -5.05 12.59 -7.63
C GLN A 68 -4.93 12.95 -6.15
N ARG A 69 -3.93 12.37 -5.46
CA ARG A 69 -3.64 12.62 -4.05
C ARG A 69 -2.12 12.80 -3.85
N PRO A 70 -1.60 14.03 -4.10
CA PRO A 70 -0.15 14.28 -4.09
C PRO A 70 0.53 14.06 -2.75
N ASP A 71 -0.19 14.22 -1.66
CA ASP A 71 0.29 14.12 -0.27
C ASP A 71 0.19 12.70 0.32
N ILE A 72 -0.34 11.74 -0.45
CA ILE A 72 -0.48 10.35 0.05
C ILE A 72 0.88 9.82 0.49
N PRO A 73 1.00 9.26 1.73
CA PRO A 73 2.25 8.68 2.17
C PRO A 73 2.60 7.45 1.32
N VAL A 74 3.81 7.44 0.75
CA VAL A 74 4.35 6.31 -0.01
C VAL A 74 5.32 5.54 0.87
N ILE A 75 5.02 4.28 1.15
CA ILE A 75 5.84 3.44 2.04
C ILE A 75 6.74 2.52 1.22
N LEU A 76 8.04 2.57 1.51
CA LEU A 76 9.02 1.60 1.06
C LEU A 76 9.52 0.79 2.26
N THR A 77 9.45 -0.53 2.14
CA THR A 77 10.13 -1.42 3.10
C THR A 77 11.51 -1.77 2.55
N ASP A 78 12.54 -1.11 3.08
CA ASP A 78 13.93 -1.40 2.69
C ASP A 78 14.43 -2.64 3.44
N THR A 79 14.64 -3.71 2.69
CA THR A 79 15.16 -4.97 3.21
C THR A 79 16.67 -4.94 3.48
N GLY A 80 17.37 -3.92 2.99
CA GLY A 80 18.84 -3.82 2.98
C GLY A 80 19.51 -4.73 1.94
N TYR A 81 18.74 -5.24 0.98
CA TYR A 81 19.21 -6.07 -0.14
C TYR A 81 18.81 -5.52 -1.50
N LEU A 82 18.35 -4.27 -1.56
CA LEU A 82 18.02 -3.63 -2.82
C LEU A 82 19.31 -3.37 -3.62
N PHE A 83 19.20 -3.47 -4.93
CA PHE A 83 20.32 -3.12 -5.83
C PHE A 83 20.57 -1.62 -5.83
N PRO A 84 21.83 -1.17 -6.07
CA PRO A 84 22.14 0.27 -6.19
C PRO A 84 21.27 1.00 -7.22
N GLU A 85 20.94 0.33 -8.33
CA GLU A 85 20.06 0.85 -9.38
C GLU A 85 18.65 1.11 -8.84
N THR A 86 18.15 0.25 -7.94
CA THR A 86 16.84 0.45 -7.31
C THR A 86 16.84 1.70 -6.43
N TYR A 87 17.88 1.94 -5.65
CA TYR A 87 17.98 3.17 -4.85
C TYR A 87 18.00 4.42 -5.71
N ARG A 88 18.76 4.43 -6.82
CA ARG A 88 18.77 5.55 -7.77
C ARG A 88 17.37 5.79 -8.36
N PHE A 89 16.69 4.73 -8.74
CA PHE A 89 15.33 4.81 -9.29
C PHE A 89 14.32 5.33 -8.26
N ILE A 90 14.46 4.97 -6.99
CA ILE A 90 13.66 5.52 -5.88
C ILE A 90 13.87 7.03 -5.77
N ASP A 91 15.12 7.48 -5.78
CA ASP A 91 15.47 8.90 -5.68
C ASP A 91 14.92 9.69 -6.88
N GLU A 92 15.13 9.19 -8.10
CA GLU A 92 14.63 9.79 -9.35
C GLU A 92 13.11 9.90 -9.38
N LEU A 93 12.39 8.84 -9.00
CA LEU A 93 10.93 8.88 -8.94
C LEU A 93 10.41 9.79 -7.84
N THR A 94 11.07 9.81 -6.70
CA THR A 94 10.70 10.66 -5.57
C THR A 94 10.81 12.12 -5.96
N GLU A 95 11.88 12.50 -6.64
CA GLU A 95 12.09 13.87 -7.13
C GLU A 95 11.11 14.21 -8.26
N THR A 96 10.95 13.31 -9.24
CA THR A 96 10.11 13.57 -10.43
C THR A 96 8.62 13.67 -10.10
N LEU A 97 8.13 12.83 -9.20
CA LEU A 97 6.71 12.79 -8.83
C LEU A 97 6.38 13.55 -7.54
N GLY A 98 7.39 14.11 -6.85
CA GLY A 98 7.21 14.81 -5.58
C GLY A 98 6.64 13.91 -4.48
N LEU A 99 7.13 12.65 -4.36
CA LEU A 99 6.56 11.65 -3.47
C LEU A 99 6.76 12.00 -1.99
N ASN A 100 5.72 11.85 -1.18
CA ASN A 100 5.80 11.81 0.28
C ASN A 100 6.34 10.43 0.73
N LEU A 101 7.63 10.18 0.47
CA LEU A 101 8.25 8.87 0.68
C LEU A 101 8.65 8.65 2.13
N GLN A 102 8.24 7.53 2.69
CA GLN A 102 8.62 7.04 4.02
C GLN A 102 9.33 5.69 3.90
N ILE A 103 10.57 5.61 4.36
CA ILE A 103 11.38 4.40 4.26
C ILE A 103 11.43 3.70 5.60
N PHE A 104 10.91 2.48 5.65
CA PHE A 104 10.96 1.62 6.83
C PHE A 104 12.07 0.58 6.68
N ARG A 105 12.99 0.55 7.64
CA ARG A 105 14.09 -0.41 7.71
C ARG A 105 13.95 -1.30 8.93
N ALA A 106 14.29 -2.57 8.79
CA ALA A 106 14.37 -3.43 9.96
C ALA A 106 15.59 -3.05 10.81
N ASN A 107 15.42 -3.01 12.13
CA ASN A 107 16.49 -2.71 13.10
C ASN A 107 17.60 -3.76 13.13
N THR A 108 17.41 -4.92 12.51
CA THR A 108 18.39 -6.01 12.41
C THR A 108 19.11 -5.95 11.06
N SER A 109 20.44 -6.03 11.11
CA SER A 109 21.26 -6.12 9.89
C SER A 109 20.91 -7.35 9.04
N PRO A 110 21.14 -7.31 7.72
CA PRO A 110 20.90 -8.46 6.84
C PRO A 110 21.47 -9.81 7.34
N PRO A 111 22.70 -9.88 7.87
CA PRO A 111 23.22 -11.11 8.48
C PRO A 111 22.47 -11.55 9.75
N GLY A 112 21.98 -10.60 10.56
CA GLY A 112 21.20 -10.86 11.76
C GLY A 112 19.83 -11.47 11.46
N ARG A 113 19.21 -11.13 10.32
CA ARG A 113 17.92 -11.68 9.88
C ARG A 113 18.00 -13.15 9.50
N ARG A 114 19.12 -13.62 8.93
CA ARG A 114 19.30 -15.05 8.58
C ARG A 114 19.31 -15.95 9.81
N ARG A 115 19.72 -15.44 10.99
CA ARG A 115 19.67 -16.17 12.25
C ARG A 115 18.28 -16.16 12.91
N ALA A 116 17.46 -15.14 12.63
CA ALA A 116 16.15 -14.97 13.26
C ALA A 116 15.02 -15.73 12.53
N THR A 117 15.21 -16.19 11.30
CA THR A 117 14.17 -16.86 10.50
C THR A 117 13.78 -18.26 10.96
N VAL A 118 14.47 -18.83 11.95
CA VAL A 118 14.11 -20.12 12.57
C VAL A 118 12.97 -19.97 13.60
N SER A 119 12.54 -18.73 13.95
CA SER A 119 11.52 -18.48 14.98
C SER A 119 10.40 -17.51 14.55
N CYS A 120 10.10 -17.35 13.28
CA CYS A 120 9.25 -16.24 12.82
C CYS A 120 7.79 -16.62 12.48
N GLY A 121 7.17 -17.50 13.29
CA GLY A 121 5.71 -17.72 13.22
C GLY A 121 4.85 -16.74 14.04
N SER A 122 5.44 -15.99 14.99
CA SER A 122 4.63 -15.25 15.98
C SER A 122 4.92 -13.74 16.10
N ARG A 123 5.80 -13.16 15.30
CA ARG A 123 6.20 -11.75 15.42
C ARG A 123 5.57 -10.79 14.42
N ALA A 124 5.02 -11.26 13.31
CA ALA A 124 4.39 -10.40 12.30
C ALA A 124 3.18 -9.62 12.86
N SER A 125 2.41 -10.24 13.76
CA SER A 125 1.24 -9.61 14.40
C SER A 125 1.61 -8.47 15.36
N ARG A 126 2.83 -8.43 15.91
CA ARG A 126 3.23 -7.38 16.85
C ARG A 126 3.70 -6.10 16.18
N VAL A 127 4.20 -6.18 14.96
CA VAL A 127 4.67 -4.99 14.23
C VAL A 127 3.48 -4.19 13.70
N LEU A 128 2.43 -4.85 13.23
CA LEU A 128 1.19 -4.17 12.83
C LEU A 128 0.53 -3.45 14.01
N ASN A 129 0.48 -4.08 15.19
CA ASN A 129 -0.10 -3.45 16.39
C ASN A 129 0.74 -2.30 16.97
N ALA A 130 2.05 -2.26 16.71
CA ALA A 130 2.90 -1.15 17.14
C ALA A 130 2.69 0.12 16.28
N ILE A 131 2.34 -0.05 15.00
CA ILE A 131 2.07 1.06 14.08
C ILE A 131 0.73 1.71 14.42
N THR A 132 -0.29 0.92 14.82
CA THR A 132 -1.62 1.43 15.19
C THR A 132 -1.69 2.09 16.56
N ASN A 133 -0.73 1.82 17.46
CA ASN A 133 -0.72 2.40 18.81
C ASN A 133 0.22 3.60 19.01
N SER A 134 0.94 4.04 17.98
CA SER A 134 1.86 5.19 18.08
C SER A 134 1.21 6.54 17.70
N THR A 135 -0.13 6.56 17.52
CA THR A 135 -0.87 7.79 17.23
C THR A 135 -1.90 8.04 18.35
N LYS A 136 -1.39 8.31 19.53
CA LYS A 136 -2.13 8.99 20.62
C LYS A 136 -1.24 10.03 21.26
#